data_21cf46d0ce884be8caa50380a060f494
#
_entry.id   21cf46d0ce884be8caa50380a060f494
#
_cell.length_a   1.000
_cell.length_b   1.000
_cell.length_c   1.000
_cell.angle_alpha   90.00
_cell.angle_beta   90.00
_cell.angle_gamma   90.00
#
_symmetry.space_group_name_H-M   'P 1'
#
loop_
_entity.id
_entity.type
_entity.pdbx_description
1 polymer ?
#
loop_
_entity_poly.entity_id
_entity_poly.type
_entity_poly.pdbx_seq_one_letter_code
_entity_poly.pdbx_strand_id
1 'polypeptide(L)'
;MSQLKTELFINMKHYSPLITLFLLILLVGCKKDPQEIYSEEKSGVVLICNEFYYDITLFNGEHLYFSGLDDDGDFINLTSNLADIKKQPGVLNGTGFFIDETGRILTNRHVVAPAVDKAMVRNNVNAIIENYAQYLQSLQDSMDQRYAALQAYAQENTYEDDYGETYTNLSDDEIISLQQEAASLKEQFEEAENLKNRVRSNILNDNFSIRLHSQYGIAYDGSNVNSWDDFMKTPCTMLRVSEDANSDLALLQLNSKTTPSDSYIFTVDNDLAASDDQLEINQTVYMIGYNNGVVLAKTDNGIRAQFTSGTITQQPDGKRVMYSIPSMPGSSGSPVVDDHGQLVAVNFAKSDGSDNFNFGIPLMRIVTFLR
;
A
#
# COMPACT_ATOMS: atom_id res chain seq x y z
N MET A 1 -22.68 17.96 80.39
CA MET A 1 -22.61 18.20 78.94
C MET A 1 -21.19 18.24 78.40
N SER A 2 -20.10 18.04 79.15
CA SER A 2 -18.72 18.11 78.67
C SER A 2 -18.10 16.74 78.45
N GLN A 3 -18.61 15.62 78.94
CA GLN A 3 -18.05 14.30 78.74
C GLN A 3 -18.53 13.59 77.47
N LEU A 4 -19.72 13.93 76.93
CA LEU A 4 -20.22 13.31 75.69
C LEU A 4 -19.52 13.84 74.38
N LYS A 5 -18.86 15.01 74.45
CA LYS A 5 -18.13 15.56 73.29
C LYS A 5 -16.73 14.96 73.09
N THR A 6 -16.14 14.37 74.15
CA THR A 6 -14.79 13.85 74.10
C THR A 6 -14.75 12.43 73.55
N GLU A 7 -15.79 11.60 73.78
CA GLU A 7 -15.87 10.24 73.24
C GLU A 7 -16.21 10.21 71.72
N LEU A 8 -16.91 11.22 71.21
CA LEU A 8 -17.24 11.28 69.79
C LEU A 8 -16.03 11.63 68.89
N PHE A 9 -15.02 12.33 69.43
CA PHE A 9 -13.79 12.69 68.72
C PHE A 9 -12.73 11.59 68.72
N ILE A 10 -12.77 10.65 69.64
CA ILE A 10 -11.80 9.57 69.74
C ILE A 10 -12.13 8.45 68.72
N ASN A 11 -13.40 8.24 68.41
CA ASN A 11 -13.82 7.21 67.43
C ASN A 11 -13.63 7.59 65.97
N MET A 12 -13.52 8.87 65.64
CA MET A 12 -13.28 9.29 64.26
C MET A 12 -11.82 9.15 63.76
N LYS A 13 -10.84 9.01 64.65
CA LYS A 13 -9.43 8.87 64.27
C LYS A 13 -9.04 7.48 63.83
N HIS A 14 -9.83 6.44 64.10
CA HIS A 14 -9.51 5.08 63.73
C HIS A 14 -10.17 4.61 62.42
N TYR A 15 -11.13 5.34 61.84
CA TYR A 15 -11.78 4.98 60.58
C TYR A 15 -11.14 5.66 59.37
N SER A 16 -10.30 6.68 59.58
CA SER A 16 -9.64 7.40 58.49
C SER A 16 -8.75 6.54 57.58
N PRO A 17 -7.87 5.65 58.10
CA PRO A 17 -7.02 4.82 57.23
C PRO A 17 -7.78 3.71 56.52
N LEU A 18 -8.88 3.18 57.09
CA LEU A 18 -9.70 2.16 56.45
C LEU A 18 -10.56 2.72 55.30
N ILE A 19 -11.10 3.92 55.50
CA ILE A 19 -11.87 4.61 54.42
C ILE A 19 -10.96 5.05 53.32
N THR A 20 -9.74 5.52 53.62
CA THR A 20 -8.74 5.88 52.58
C THR A 20 -8.21 4.62 51.83
N LEU A 21 -8.03 3.52 52.52
CA LEU A 21 -7.65 2.24 51.89
C LEU A 21 -8.79 1.67 51.05
N PHE A 22 -10.05 1.83 51.46
CA PHE A 22 -11.22 1.40 50.70
C PHE A 22 -11.49 2.31 49.47
N LEU A 23 -11.18 3.62 49.54
CA LEU A 23 -11.20 4.52 48.36
C LEU A 23 -10.05 4.24 47.39
N LEU A 24 -8.88 3.82 47.89
CA LEU A 24 -7.74 3.43 47.02
C LEU A 24 -8.00 2.13 46.26
N ILE A 25 -8.77 1.20 46.83
CA ILE A 25 -9.13 -0.09 46.17
C ILE A 25 -10.17 0.13 45.06
N LEU A 26 -10.94 1.26 45.06
CA LEU A 26 -11.88 1.59 44.01
C LEU A 26 -11.21 2.23 42.76
N LEU A 27 -9.91 2.50 42.80
CA LEU A 27 -9.14 3.05 41.66
C LEU A 27 -8.42 1.98 40.83
N VAL A 28 -8.55 0.70 41.16
CA VAL A 28 -8.21 -0.37 40.22
C VAL A 28 -9.33 -0.42 39.19
N GLY A 29 -9.09 0.16 38.00
CA GLY A 29 -10.06 0.22 36.93
C GLY A 29 -10.66 -1.18 36.71
N CYS A 30 -12.00 -1.29 36.84
CA CYS A 30 -12.68 -2.55 36.53
C CYS A 30 -12.49 -2.86 35.06
N LYS A 31 -12.23 -4.14 34.73
CA LYS A 31 -12.28 -4.62 33.35
C LYS A 31 -13.64 -4.27 32.74
N LYS A 32 -13.63 -3.75 31.53
CA LYS A 32 -14.86 -3.46 30.78
C LYS A 32 -15.45 -4.75 30.21
N ASP A 33 -16.77 -4.74 30.02
CA ASP A 33 -17.40 -5.79 29.22
C ASP A 33 -16.96 -5.65 27.75
N PRO A 34 -16.59 -6.73 27.05
CA PRO A 34 -16.19 -6.67 25.64
C PRO A 34 -17.22 -5.97 24.74
N GLN A 35 -18.51 -6.12 25.04
CA GLN A 35 -19.58 -5.44 24.29
C GLN A 35 -19.57 -3.93 24.53
N GLU A 36 -19.18 -3.49 25.72
CA GLU A 36 -19.03 -2.08 26.07
C GLU A 36 -17.85 -1.48 25.30
N ILE A 37 -16.67 -2.13 25.30
CA ILE A 37 -15.50 -1.71 24.51
C ILE A 37 -15.89 -1.54 23.05
N TYR A 38 -16.51 -2.56 22.43
CA TYR A 38 -16.92 -2.50 21.04
C TYR A 38 -17.91 -1.35 20.76
N SER A 39 -18.93 -1.19 21.62
CA SER A 39 -19.98 -0.20 21.41
C SER A 39 -19.45 1.24 21.49
N GLU A 40 -18.49 1.50 22.35
CA GLU A 40 -17.84 2.80 22.52
C GLU A 40 -16.85 3.08 21.40
N GLU A 41 -15.95 2.14 21.10
CA GLU A 41 -14.73 2.42 20.33
C GLU A 41 -14.89 2.25 18.82
N LYS A 42 -15.85 1.46 18.33
CA LYS A 42 -16.06 1.24 16.89
C LYS A 42 -16.32 2.53 16.10
N SER A 43 -16.86 3.56 16.73
CA SER A 43 -17.13 4.86 16.09
C SER A 43 -15.84 5.62 15.76
N GLY A 44 -14.75 5.29 16.44
CA GLY A 44 -13.42 5.85 16.19
C GLY A 44 -12.63 5.10 15.14
N VAL A 45 -13.14 3.95 14.64
CA VAL A 45 -12.45 3.09 13.66
C VAL A 45 -13.04 3.29 12.28
N VAL A 46 -12.18 3.44 11.27
CA VAL A 46 -12.57 3.72 9.89
C VAL A 46 -11.98 2.71 8.92
N LEU A 47 -12.75 2.39 7.88
CA LEU A 47 -12.24 1.65 6.72
C LEU A 47 -11.56 2.64 5.77
N ILE A 48 -10.28 2.40 5.49
CA ILE A 48 -9.49 3.19 4.55
C ILE A 48 -9.52 2.50 3.18
N CYS A 49 -9.68 3.29 2.12
CA CYS A 49 -9.44 2.88 0.76
C CYS A 49 -8.38 3.80 0.14
N ASN A 50 -7.35 3.18 -0.43
CA ASN A 50 -6.29 3.84 -1.17
C ASN A 50 -6.35 3.38 -2.63
N GLU A 51 -6.67 4.31 -3.55
CA GLU A 51 -6.44 4.11 -4.99
C GLU A 51 -5.09 4.66 -5.38
N PHE A 52 -4.29 3.85 -6.08
CA PHE A 52 -2.92 4.23 -6.40
C PHE A 52 -2.45 3.69 -7.74
N TYR A 53 -1.39 4.30 -8.25
CA TYR A 53 -0.58 3.79 -9.35
C TYR A 53 0.87 4.26 -9.20
N TYR A 54 1.77 3.54 -9.85
CA TYR A 54 3.17 3.91 -9.93
C TYR A 54 3.48 4.56 -11.28
N ASP A 55 4.43 5.49 -11.28
CA ASP A 55 4.89 6.26 -12.42
C ASP A 55 6.42 6.13 -12.53
N ILE A 56 6.90 5.60 -13.65
CA ILE A 56 8.31 5.53 -14.01
C ILE A 56 8.55 6.55 -15.12
N THR A 57 9.49 7.46 -14.91
CA THR A 57 9.95 8.38 -15.97
C THR A 57 11.15 7.75 -16.67
N LEU A 58 11.04 7.53 -17.97
CA LEU A 58 12.10 7.03 -18.84
C LEU A 58 13.12 8.14 -19.17
N PHE A 59 14.29 7.77 -19.68
CA PHE A 59 15.35 8.74 -20.02
C PHE A 59 14.97 9.71 -21.16
N ASN A 60 14.06 9.31 -22.04
CA ASN A 60 13.52 10.18 -23.11
C ASN A 60 12.41 11.12 -22.62
N GLY A 61 12.05 11.08 -21.32
CA GLY A 61 10.99 11.86 -20.70
C GLY A 61 9.57 11.28 -20.84
N GLU A 62 9.42 10.13 -21.47
CA GLU A 62 8.14 9.39 -21.51
C GLU A 62 7.87 8.71 -20.16
N HIS A 63 6.61 8.39 -19.91
CA HIS A 63 6.16 7.77 -18.67
C HIS A 63 5.60 6.38 -18.91
N LEU A 64 5.88 5.48 -17.98
CA LEU A 64 5.21 4.18 -17.85
C LEU A 64 4.46 4.14 -16.52
N TYR A 65 3.19 3.76 -16.58
CA TYR A 65 2.31 3.63 -15.43
C TYR A 65 1.93 2.18 -15.22
N PHE A 66 1.79 1.77 -13.95
CA PHE A 66 1.31 0.43 -13.60
C PHE A 66 0.65 0.46 -12.21
N SER A 67 -0.23 -0.51 -11.92
CA SER A 67 -0.97 -0.56 -10.67
C SER A 67 -0.36 -1.51 -9.61
N GLY A 68 0.63 -2.31 -9.98
CA GLY A 68 1.32 -3.24 -9.09
C GLY A 68 2.11 -4.28 -9.86
N LEU A 69 2.64 -5.25 -9.13
CA LEU A 69 3.17 -6.49 -9.67
C LEU A 69 2.32 -7.63 -9.13
N ASP A 70 2.10 -8.66 -9.94
CA ASP A 70 1.44 -9.89 -9.50
C ASP A 70 2.41 -10.84 -8.78
N ASP A 71 1.94 -12.04 -8.42
CA ASP A 71 2.73 -13.04 -7.69
C ASP A 71 3.92 -13.58 -8.50
N ASP A 72 3.85 -13.53 -9.83
CA ASP A 72 4.94 -13.91 -10.74
C ASP A 72 5.92 -12.75 -10.99
N GLY A 73 5.56 -11.55 -10.49
CA GLY A 73 6.33 -10.32 -10.61
C GLY A 73 5.99 -9.52 -11.87
N ASP A 74 5.03 -9.94 -12.68
CA ASP A 74 4.63 -9.24 -13.90
C ASP A 74 3.83 -7.97 -13.58
N PHE A 75 3.92 -6.99 -14.49
CA PHE A 75 3.20 -5.72 -14.33
C PHE A 75 1.68 -5.90 -14.44
N ILE A 76 0.96 -5.36 -13.48
CA ILE A 76 -0.49 -5.22 -13.54
C ILE A 76 -0.82 -3.86 -14.19
N ASN A 77 -1.62 -3.88 -15.28
CA ASN A 77 -2.10 -2.67 -15.99
C ASN A 77 -0.98 -1.74 -16.51
N LEU A 78 0.13 -2.30 -17.04
CA LEU A 78 1.21 -1.49 -17.62
C LEU A 78 0.69 -0.71 -18.84
N THR A 79 0.91 0.62 -18.82
CA THR A 79 0.52 1.52 -19.92
C THR A 79 1.39 2.77 -19.95
N SER A 80 1.51 3.42 -21.12
CA SER A 80 2.07 4.76 -21.24
C SER A 80 1.01 5.87 -21.15
N ASN A 81 -0.27 5.52 -21.04
CA ASN A 81 -1.37 6.46 -21.04
C ASN A 81 -1.90 6.70 -19.62
N LEU A 82 -1.72 7.92 -19.11
CA LEU A 82 -2.20 8.33 -17.79
C LEU A 82 -3.73 8.16 -17.61
N ALA A 83 -4.51 8.34 -18.67
CA ALA A 83 -5.96 8.22 -18.58
C ALA A 83 -6.40 6.75 -18.42
N ASP A 84 -5.63 5.80 -18.95
CA ASP A 84 -5.95 4.38 -18.86
C ASP A 84 -5.58 3.81 -17.49
N ILE A 85 -4.41 4.17 -16.92
CA ILE A 85 -4.07 3.73 -15.56
C ILE A 85 -5.05 4.29 -14.52
N LYS A 86 -5.55 5.52 -14.70
CA LYS A 86 -6.57 6.11 -13.82
C LYS A 86 -7.92 5.42 -13.87
N LYS A 87 -8.22 4.65 -14.92
CA LYS A 87 -9.43 3.81 -14.99
C LYS A 87 -9.25 2.45 -14.34
N GLN A 88 -8.01 2.01 -14.15
CA GLN A 88 -7.64 0.71 -13.60
C GLN A 88 -6.52 0.85 -12.55
N PRO A 89 -6.70 1.71 -11.52
CA PRO A 89 -5.72 1.88 -10.46
C PRO A 89 -5.59 0.62 -9.62
N GLY A 90 -4.52 0.51 -8.87
CA GLY A 90 -4.43 -0.41 -7.74
C GLY A 90 -5.34 0.06 -6.61
N VAL A 91 -5.93 -0.88 -5.88
CA VAL A 91 -6.80 -0.58 -4.74
C VAL A 91 -6.35 -1.38 -3.53
N LEU A 92 -6.12 -0.67 -2.42
CA LEU A 92 -5.84 -1.28 -1.12
C LEU A 92 -6.87 -0.83 -0.09
N ASN A 93 -7.32 -1.79 0.71
CA ASN A 93 -8.14 -1.53 1.88
C ASN A 93 -7.33 -1.78 3.14
N GLY A 94 -7.56 -0.95 4.15
CA GLY A 94 -7.00 -1.09 5.47
C GLY A 94 -7.90 -0.47 6.51
N THR A 95 -7.51 -0.59 7.75
CA THR A 95 -8.19 0.01 8.89
C THR A 95 -7.36 1.19 9.39
N GLY A 96 -8.02 2.19 9.95
CA GLY A 96 -7.40 3.28 10.71
C GLY A 96 -8.31 3.71 11.85
N PHE A 97 -7.79 4.55 12.72
CA PHE A 97 -8.56 5.06 13.85
C PHE A 97 -8.15 6.49 14.25
N PHE A 98 -9.10 7.24 14.77
CA PHE A 98 -8.88 8.61 15.21
C PHE A 98 -8.03 8.69 16.48
N ILE A 99 -7.06 9.61 16.49
CA ILE A 99 -6.15 9.85 17.63
C ILE A 99 -6.29 11.25 18.22
N ASP A 100 -7.06 12.13 17.62
CA ASP A 100 -7.39 13.47 18.15
C ASP A 100 -8.60 14.12 17.45
N GLU A 101 -8.95 15.32 17.93
CA GLU A 101 -10.08 16.11 17.43
C GLU A 101 -9.83 16.77 16.07
N THR A 102 -8.58 16.76 15.56
CA THR A 102 -8.21 17.42 14.29
C THR A 102 -8.35 16.54 13.06
N GLY A 103 -8.98 15.37 13.21
CA GLY A 103 -9.22 14.43 12.12
C GLY A 103 -7.98 13.61 11.75
N ARG A 104 -7.01 13.48 12.66
CA ARG A 104 -5.84 12.63 12.44
C ARG A 104 -6.18 11.16 12.64
N ILE A 105 -5.79 10.32 11.67
CA ILE A 105 -6.07 8.89 11.61
C ILE A 105 -4.75 8.15 11.56
N LEU A 106 -4.52 7.28 12.53
CA LEU A 106 -3.36 6.38 12.53
C LEU A 106 -3.70 5.09 11.77
N THR A 107 -2.74 4.61 10.98
CA THR A 107 -2.83 3.38 10.19
C THR A 107 -1.44 2.82 9.87
N ASN A 108 -1.35 1.76 9.07
CA ASN A 108 -0.07 1.25 8.59
C ASN A 108 0.43 1.98 7.32
N ARG A 109 1.76 2.04 7.19
CA ARG A 109 2.43 2.61 6.01
C ARG A 109 2.07 1.86 4.74
N HIS A 110 2.10 0.52 4.75
CA HIS A 110 1.82 -0.26 3.54
C HIS A 110 0.39 -0.07 3.01
N VAL A 111 -0.58 0.34 3.84
CA VAL A 111 -1.95 0.67 3.41
C VAL A 111 -1.98 1.94 2.55
N VAL A 112 -1.18 2.94 2.91
CA VAL A 112 -1.22 4.27 2.26
C VAL A 112 -0.04 4.53 1.33
N ALA A 113 1.06 3.82 1.51
CA ALA A 113 2.26 3.92 0.69
C ALA A 113 2.81 2.51 0.40
N PRO A 114 2.07 1.70 -0.40
CA PRO A 114 2.54 0.37 -0.76
C PRO A 114 3.91 0.46 -1.45
N ALA A 115 4.79 -0.44 -1.03
CA ALA A 115 6.12 -0.55 -1.63
C ALA A 115 6.08 -1.49 -2.84
N VAL A 116 6.94 -1.23 -3.82
CA VAL A 116 7.20 -2.15 -4.94
C VAL A 116 8.68 -2.46 -4.99
N ASP A 117 9.04 -3.68 -5.39
CA ASP A 117 10.43 -4.08 -5.58
C ASP A 117 11.03 -3.33 -6.78
N LYS A 118 11.88 -2.33 -6.46
CA LYS A 118 12.53 -1.49 -7.46
C LYS A 118 13.43 -2.29 -8.41
N ALA A 119 14.12 -3.32 -7.91
CA ALA A 119 14.99 -4.14 -8.75
C ALA A 119 14.18 -5.00 -9.72
N MET A 120 13.07 -5.57 -9.25
CA MET A 120 12.14 -6.33 -10.09
C MET A 120 11.53 -5.45 -11.18
N VAL A 121 11.03 -4.26 -10.82
CA VAL A 121 10.50 -3.27 -11.79
C VAL A 121 11.54 -2.94 -12.86
N ARG A 122 12.79 -2.63 -12.47
CA ARG A 122 13.88 -2.35 -13.41
C ARG A 122 14.11 -3.52 -14.36
N ASN A 123 14.22 -4.73 -13.81
CA ASN A 123 14.51 -5.91 -14.61
C ASN A 123 13.40 -6.19 -15.64
N ASN A 124 12.14 -6.03 -15.24
CA ASN A 124 11.00 -6.25 -16.12
C ASN A 124 10.91 -5.20 -17.23
N VAL A 125 11.10 -3.91 -16.89
CA VAL A 125 11.15 -2.84 -17.92
C VAL A 125 12.28 -3.11 -18.91
N ASN A 126 13.47 -3.45 -18.41
CA ASN A 126 14.63 -3.73 -19.28
C ASN A 126 14.39 -4.96 -20.16
N ALA A 127 13.74 -6.00 -19.64
CA ALA A 127 13.37 -7.18 -20.43
C ALA A 127 12.39 -6.82 -21.56
N ILE A 128 11.39 -5.96 -21.29
CA ILE A 128 10.47 -5.46 -22.32
C ILE A 128 11.22 -4.69 -23.40
N ILE A 129 12.13 -3.78 -23.00
CA ILE A 129 12.96 -2.99 -23.92
C ILE A 129 13.83 -3.91 -24.81
N GLU A 130 14.53 -4.88 -24.22
CA GLU A 130 15.39 -5.77 -24.98
C GLU A 130 14.60 -6.72 -25.90
N ASN A 131 13.46 -7.23 -25.45
CA ASN A 131 12.57 -8.04 -26.29
C ASN A 131 12.09 -7.26 -27.52
N TYR A 132 11.71 -6.00 -27.32
CA TYR A 132 11.29 -5.13 -28.43
C TYR A 132 12.47 -4.79 -29.37
N ALA A 133 13.65 -4.54 -28.83
CA ALA A 133 14.85 -4.32 -29.63
C ALA A 133 15.24 -5.57 -30.45
N GLN A 134 15.08 -6.77 -29.90
CA GLN A 134 15.29 -8.04 -30.63
C GLN A 134 14.25 -8.23 -31.74
N TYR A 135 12.99 -7.87 -31.52
CA TYR A 135 11.97 -7.88 -32.56
C TYR A 135 12.36 -6.93 -33.72
N LEU A 136 12.79 -5.71 -33.43
CA LEU A 136 13.27 -4.76 -34.45
C LEU A 136 14.50 -5.30 -35.20
N GLN A 137 15.41 -5.98 -34.52
CA GLN A 137 16.54 -6.67 -35.18
C GLN A 137 16.07 -7.75 -36.14
N SER A 138 15.09 -8.58 -35.76
CA SER A 138 14.56 -9.63 -36.65
C SER A 138 13.88 -9.05 -37.89
N LEU A 139 13.25 -7.86 -37.79
CA LEU A 139 12.72 -7.14 -38.95
C LEU A 139 13.85 -6.66 -39.85
N GLN A 140 14.94 -6.12 -39.32
CA GLN A 140 16.11 -5.70 -40.08
C GLN A 140 16.75 -6.88 -40.81
N ASP A 141 16.93 -8.02 -40.14
CA ASP A 141 17.48 -9.25 -40.75
C ASP A 141 16.61 -9.73 -41.93
N SER A 142 15.28 -9.62 -41.80
CA SER A 142 14.33 -9.93 -42.86
C SER A 142 14.45 -8.97 -44.07
N MET A 143 14.63 -7.67 -43.80
CA MET A 143 14.82 -6.64 -44.82
C MET A 143 16.14 -6.87 -45.58
N ASP A 144 17.22 -7.19 -44.86
CA ASP A 144 18.52 -7.49 -45.45
C ASP A 144 18.45 -8.73 -46.36
N GLN A 145 17.79 -9.80 -45.93
CA GLN A 145 17.56 -10.99 -46.75
C GLN A 145 16.77 -10.66 -48.01
N ARG A 146 15.73 -9.85 -47.92
CA ARG A 146 14.93 -9.42 -49.08
C ARG A 146 15.74 -8.55 -50.02
N TYR A 147 16.51 -7.59 -49.49
CA TYR A 147 17.41 -6.75 -50.30
C TYR A 147 18.48 -7.56 -51.03
N ALA A 148 19.10 -8.53 -50.35
CA ALA A 148 20.06 -9.46 -50.98
C ALA A 148 19.44 -10.30 -52.10
N ALA A 149 18.18 -10.75 -51.94
CA ALA A 149 17.44 -11.46 -52.97
C ALA A 149 17.15 -10.57 -54.20
N LEU A 150 16.82 -9.28 -54.02
CA LEU A 150 16.64 -8.31 -55.10
C LEU A 150 17.96 -8.09 -55.86
N GLN A 151 19.06 -7.94 -55.13
CA GLN A 151 20.40 -7.84 -55.75
C GLN A 151 20.79 -9.08 -56.56
N ALA A 152 20.58 -10.25 -56.01
CA ALA A 152 20.84 -11.50 -56.69
C ALA A 152 20.01 -11.64 -57.97
N TYR A 153 18.71 -11.32 -57.91
CA TYR A 153 17.83 -11.33 -59.05
C TYR A 153 18.28 -10.35 -60.15
N ALA A 154 18.66 -9.13 -59.76
CA ALA A 154 19.21 -8.15 -60.71
C ALA A 154 20.51 -8.60 -61.34
N GLN A 155 21.42 -9.22 -60.54
CA GLN A 155 22.69 -9.74 -60.99
C GLN A 155 22.53 -10.92 -61.95
N GLU A 156 21.63 -11.88 -61.63
CA GLU A 156 21.36 -13.04 -62.53
C GLU A 156 20.79 -12.64 -63.91
N ASN A 157 20.12 -11.46 -63.97
CA ASN A 157 19.57 -10.95 -65.23
C ASN A 157 20.46 -9.90 -65.90
N THR A 158 21.72 -9.76 -65.43
CA THR A 158 22.70 -8.82 -65.97
C THR A 158 23.89 -9.60 -66.52
N TYR A 159 24.36 -9.26 -67.69
CA TYR A 159 25.52 -9.92 -68.35
C TYR A 159 26.41 -8.84 -69.01
N GLU A 160 27.68 -9.20 -69.14
CA GLU A 160 28.69 -8.38 -69.83
C GLU A 160 29.06 -9.03 -71.17
N ASP A 161 29.19 -8.24 -72.21
CA ASP A 161 29.61 -8.76 -73.52
C ASP A 161 31.15 -8.81 -73.66
N ASP A 162 31.64 -9.31 -74.77
CA ASP A 162 33.07 -9.47 -75.07
C ASP A 162 33.83 -8.12 -75.15
N TYR A 163 33.10 -6.99 -75.14
CA TYR A 163 33.66 -5.64 -75.21
C TYR A 163 33.58 -4.93 -73.83
N GLY A 164 33.05 -5.58 -72.81
CA GLY A 164 32.91 -5.04 -71.46
C GLY A 164 31.69 -4.13 -71.29
N GLU A 165 30.73 -4.18 -72.19
CA GLU A 165 29.47 -3.47 -72.02
C GLU A 165 28.45 -4.32 -71.24
N THR A 166 27.75 -3.70 -70.30
CA THR A 166 26.78 -4.36 -69.40
C THR A 166 25.36 -4.27 -69.98
N TYR A 167 24.68 -5.38 -70.07
CA TYR A 167 23.31 -5.53 -70.55
C TYR A 167 22.43 -6.19 -69.48
N THR A 168 21.13 -5.94 -69.56
CA THR A 168 20.17 -6.65 -68.69
C THR A 168 19.00 -7.20 -69.52
N ASN A 169 18.48 -8.35 -69.06
CA ASN A 169 17.27 -8.95 -69.60
C ASN A 169 15.97 -8.36 -68.97
N LEU A 170 16.12 -7.50 -68.00
CA LEU A 170 14.99 -6.86 -67.32
C LEU A 170 14.41 -5.75 -68.17
N SER A 171 13.09 -5.61 -68.17
CA SER A 171 12.38 -4.45 -68.76
C SER A 171 12.57 -3.18 -67.90
N ASP A 172 12.37 -2.03 -68.50
CA ASP A 172 12.45 -0.76 -67.76
C ASP A 172 11.50 -0.71 -66.55
N ASP A 173 10.30 -1.29 -66.66
CA ASP A 173 9.31 -1.33 -65.59
C ASP A 173 9.79 -2.25 -64.45
N GLU A 174 10.43 -3.37 -64.75
CA GLU A 174 11.03 -4.26 -63.73
C GLU A 174 12.21 -3.59 -63.03
N ILE A 175 13.07 -2.90 -63.78
CA ILE A 175 14.18 -2.13 -63.17
C ILE A 175 13.67 -1.08 -62.23
N ILE A 176 12.65 -0.27 -62.63
CA ILE A 176 12.05 0.73 -61.81
C ILE A 176 11.43 0.11 -60.55
N SER A 177 10.70 -1.00 -60.67
CA SER A 177 10.10 -1.73 -59.55
C SER A 177 11.13 -2.20 -58.53
N LEU A 178 12.23 -2.83 -58.99
CA LEU A 178 13.32 -3.28 -58.17
C LEU A 178 14.01 -2.14 -57.44
N GLN A 179 14.24 -1.02 -58.12
CA GLN A 179 14.84 0.16 -57.50
C GLN A 179 13.93 0.78 -56.44
N GLN A 180 12.64 0.85 -56.68
CA GLN A 180 11.66 1.37 -55.69
C GLN A 180 11.58 0.46 -54.49
N GLU A 181 11.53 -0.88 -54.67
CA GLU A 181 11.51 -1.84 -53.56
C GLU A 181 12.79 -1.76 -52.73
N ALA A 182 13.97 -1.69 -53.41
CA ALA A 182 15.27 -1.58 -52.76
C ALA A 182 15.39 -0.30 -51.92
N ALA A 183 14.90 0.83 -52.47
CA ALA A 183 14.88 2.12 -51.78
C ALA A 183 13.97 2.07 -50.54
N SER A 184 12.78 1.50 -50.70
CA SER A 184 11.82 1.35 -49.59
C SER A 184 12.36 0.44 -48.45
N LEU A 185 13.01 -0.67 -48.78
CA LEU A 185 13.64 -1.56 -47.79
C LEU A 185 14.74 -0.85 -47.02
N LYS A 186 15.57 -0.05 -47.71
CA LYS A 186 16.62 0.72 -47.06
C LYS A 186 16.05 1.76 -46.09
N GLU A 187 15.00 2.49 -46.46
CA GLU A 187 14.33 3.48 -45.61
C GLU A 187 13.75 2.80 -44.37
N GLN A 188 13.03 1.66 -44.51
CA GLN A 188 12.45 0.91 -43.41
C GLN A 188 13.54 0.34 -42.49
N PHE A 189 14.68 -0.10 -43.02
CA PHE A 189 15.81 -0.58 -42.25
C PHE A 189 16.40 0.55 -41.35
N GLU A 190 16.60 1.75 -41.93
CA GLU A 190 17.11 2.92 -41.21
C GLU A 190 16.11 3.36 -40.12
N GLU A 191 14.80 3.34 -40.40
CA GLU A 191 13.76 3.62 -39.41
C GLU A 191 13.78 2.62 -38.26
N ALA A 192 13.88 1.31 -38.55
CA ALA A 192 13.96 0.27 -37.54
C ALA A 192 15.23 0.39 -36.68
N GLU A 193 16.38 0.74 -37.27
CA GLU A 193 17.64 0.97 -36.54
C GLU A 193 17.52 2.19 -35.61
N ASN A 194 16.96 3.28 -36.10
CA ASN A 194 16.74 4.48 -35.31
C ASN A 194 15.78 4.22 -34.14
N LEU A 195 14.71 3.45 -34.37
CA LEU A 195 13.76 3.08 -33.33
C LEU A 195 14.42 2.15 -32.30
N LYS A 196 15.17 1.14 -32.73
CA LYS A 196 15.92 0.21 -31.87
C LYS A 196 16.88 0.96 -30.93
N ASN A 197 17.65 1.91 -31.48
CA ASN A 197 18.57 2.72 -30.71
C ASN A 197 17.84 3.63 -29.70
N ARG A 198 16.73 4.25 -30.10
CA ARG A 198 15.90 5.08 -29.24
C ARG A 198 15.27 4.26 -28.11
N VAL A 199 14.79 3.05 -28.37
CA VAL A 199 14.21 2.18 -27.37
C VAL A 199 15.29 1.74 -26.35
N ARG A 200 16.47 1.31 -26.83
CA ARG A 200 17.59 0.90 -25.97
C ARG A 200 18.14 2.05 -25.11
N SER A 201 18.02 3.29 -25.54
CA SER A 201 18.44 4.44 -24.72
C SER A 201 17.61 4.62 -23.45
N ASN A 202 16.47 3.94 -23.33
CA ASN A 202 15.60 3.95 -22.15
C ASN A 202 15.87 2.79 -21.17
N ILE A 203 16.89 1.97 -21.37
CA ILE A 203 17.29 0.92 -20.41
C ILE A 203 17.56 1.55 -19.06
N LEU A 204 16.81 1.09 -18.05
CA LEU A 204 16.88 1.63 -16.68
C LEU A 204 18.15 1.17 -15.97
N ASN A 205 18.79 2.09 -15.27
CA ASN A 205 19.90 1.83 -14.34
C ASN A 205 19.40 1.91 -12.89
N ASP A 206 20.27 1.75 -11.91
CA ASP A 206 19.92 1.77 -10.48
C ASP A 206 19.40 3.13 -9.98
N ASN A 207 19.63 4.20 -10.72
CA ASN A 207 19.25 5.58 -10.35
C ASN A 207 17.86 6.00 -10.86
N PHE A 208 17.14 5.10 -11.56
CA PHE A 208 15.76 5.45 -11.96
C PHE A 208 14.85 5.65 -10.75
N SER A 209 13.80 6.43 -10.92
CA SER A 209 12.82 6.72 -9.87
C SER A 209 11.47 6.13 -10.19
N ILE A 210 10.80 5.63 -9.15
CA ILE A 210 9.39 5.24 -9.19
C ILE A 210 8.65 6.23 -8.28
N ARG A 211 7.61 6.86 -8.79
CA ARG A 211 6.73 7.74 -8.03
C ARG A 211 5.40 7.05 -7.79
N LEU A 212 5.00 6.97 -6.53
CA LEU A 212 3.67 6.54 -6.13
C LEU A 212 2.71 7.73 -6.18
N HIS A 213 1.57 7.53 -6.84
CA HIS A 213 0.43 8.44 -6.81
C HIS A 213 -0.70 7.75 -6.07
N SER A 214 -1.24 8.37 -5.05
CA SER A 214 -2.30 7.82 -4.20
C SER A 214 -3.40 8.83 -3.93
N GLN A 215 -4.62 8.34 -3.80
CA GLN A 215 -5.78 9.06 -3.31
C GLN A 215 -6.40 8.26 -2.17
N TYR A 216 -6.76 8.93 -1.10
CA TYR A 216 -7.27 8.29 0.11
C TYR A 216 -8.68 8.77 0.41
N GLY A 217 -9.55 7.83 0.69
CA GLY A 217 -10.87 8.08 1.24
C GLY A 217 -11.16 7.12 2.38
N ILE A 218 -12.07 7.49 3.26
CA ILE A 218 -12.50 6.64 4.37
C ILE A 218 -14.01 6.45 4.39
N ALA A 219 -14.43 5.36 5.04
CA ALA A 219 -15.82 5.12 5.38
C ALA A 219 -15.95 4.79 6.87
N TYR A 220 -17.00 5.33 7.49
CA TYR A 220 -17.32 5.10 8.90
C TYR A 220 -18.15 3.83 9.10
N ASP A 221 -18.15 3.27 10.31
CA ASP A 221 -19.10 2.21 10.69
C ASP A 221 -20.54 2.65 10.40
N GLY A 222 -21.29 1.81 9.73
CA GLY A 222 -22.67 2.12 9.29
C GLY A 222 -22.80 2.83 7.96
N SER A 223 -21.70 3.25 7.32
CA SER A 223 -21.75 3.88 6.00
C SER A 223 -22.11 2.90 4.90
N ASN A 224 -22.88 3.35 3.91
CA ASN A 224 -23.14 2.58 2.69
C ASN A 224 -21.99 2.77 1.71
N VAL A 225 -21.28 1.69 1.39
CA VAL A 225 -20.14 1.68 0.47
C VAL A 225 -20.46 0.75 -0.70
N ASN A 226 -20.53 1.32 -1.91
CA ASN A 226 -20.79 0.58 -3.15
C ASN A 226 -19.72 0.83 -4.21
N SER A 227 -18.98 1.93 -4.12
CA SER A 227 -17.95 2.35 -5.06
C SER A 227 -16.86 3.16 -4.38
N TRP A 228 -15.80 3.45 -5.13
CA TRP A 228 -14.75 4.40 -4.72
C TRP A 228 -15.31 5.78 -4.36
N ASP A 229 -16.28 6.28 -5.11
CA ASP A 229 -16.88 7.60 -4.88
C ASP A 229 -17.48 7.73 -3.47
N ASP A 230 -17.92 6.62 -2.86
CA ASP A 230 -18.44 6.63 -1.51
C ASP A 230 -17.34 6.91 -0.47
N PHE A 231 -16.14 6.41 -0.68
CA PHE A 231 -14.97 6.75 0.14
C PHE A 231 -14.55 8.21 -0.05
N MET A 232 -14.61 8.72 -1.28
CA MET A 232 -14.22 10.09 -1.61
C MET A 232 -15.20 11.16 -1.11
N LYS A 233 -16.32 10.76 -0.54
CA LYS A 233 -17.15 11.68 0.27
C LYS A 233 -16.42 12.15 1.53
N THR A 234 -15.45 11.37 2.00
CA THR A 234 -14.61 11.67 3.17
C THR A 234 -13.13 11.49 2.80
N PRO A 235 -12.58 12.43 1.98
CA PRO A 235 -11.21 12.34 1.51
C PRO A 235 -10.21 12.70 2.62
N CYS A 236 -9.03 12.07 2.53
CA CYS A 236 -7.92 12.28 3.44
C CYS A 236 -6.65 12.71 2.71
N THR A 237 -5.76 13.35 3.45
CA THR A 237 -4.40 13.67 3.02
C THR A 237 -3.41 12.92 3.91
N MET A 238 -2.37 12.35 3.31
CA MET A 238 -1.26 11.73 4.05
C MET A 238 -0.38 12.84 4.64
N LEU A 239 -0.21 12.84 5.97
CA LEU A 239 0.64 13.78 6.67
C LEU A 239 2.06 13.25 6.83
N ARG A 240 2.20 11.96 7.17
CA ARG A 240 3.47 11.35 7.52
C ARG A 240 3.44 9.84 7.31
N VAL A 241 4.58 9.29 6.91
CA VAL A 241 4.87 7.84 6.95
C VAL A 241 6.12 7.61 7.76
N SER A 242 6.23 6.46 8.43
CA SER A 242 7.43 6.09 9.16
C SER A 242 8.58 5.79 8.20
N GLU A 243 9.76 6.32 8.46
CA GLU A 243 11.00 5.99 7.76
C GLU A 243 11.68 4.74 8.36
N ASP A 244 11.33 4.38 9.60
CA ASP A 244 11.82 3.17 10.25
C ASP A 244 11.17 1.93 9.62
N ALA A 245 11.99 1.04 9.04
CA ALA A 245 11.56 -0.20 8.42
C ALA A 245 10.83 -1.16 9.40
N ASN A 246 11.09 -1.01 10.71
CA ASN A 246 10.45 -1.81 11.76
C ASN A 246 9.18 -1.17 12.31
N SER A 247 8.80 0.00 11.81
CA SER A 247 7.64 0.77 12.28
C SER A 247 6.74 1.08 11.09
N ASP A 248 5.90 0.13 10.74
CA ASP A 248 4.97 0.23 9.59
C ASP A 248 3.76 1.13 9.92
N LEU A 249 4.03 2.42 10.22
CA LEU A 249 3.03 3.40 10.62
C LEU A 249 2.88 4.53 9.60
N ALA A 250 1.67 5.04 9.49
CA ALA A 250 1.33 6.24 8.73
C ALA A 250 0.26 7.07 9.44
N LEU A 251 0.26 8.35 9.16
CA LEU A 251 -0.70 9.32 9.66
C LEU A 251 -1.42 9.97 8.48
N LEU A 252 -2.74 9.76 8.41
CA LEU A 252 -3.64 10.48 7.54
C LEU A 252 -4.33 11.60 8.32
N GLN A 253 -4.90 12.55 7.60
CA GLN A 253 -5.81 13.57 8.16
C GLN A 253 -7.01 13.75 7.25
N LEU A 254 -8.19 13.84 7.82
CA LEU A 254 -9.39 14.29 7.12
C LEU A 254 -9.15 15.65 6.48
N ASN A 255 -9.60 15.85 5.25
CA ASN A 255 -9.49 17.15 4.59
C ASN A 255 -10.32 18.25 5.31
N SER A 256 -11.36 17.84 6.07
CA SER A 256 -12.12 18.72 6.95
C SER A 256 -11.33 19.20 8.18
N LYS A 257 -10.23 18.51 8.54
CA LYS A 257 -9.41 18.74 9.75
C LYS A 257 -10.23 18.71 11.05
N THR A 258 -11.26 17.89 11.10
CA THR A 258 -12.13 17.76 12.27
C THR A 258 -12.63 16.32 12.36
N THR A 259 -12.42 15.69 13.50
CA THR A 259 -13.00 14.40 13.84
C THR A 259 -14.50 14.61 14.14
N PRO A 260 -15.41 13.77 13.61
CA PRO A 260 -16.83 13.87 13.95
C PRO A 260 -17.03 13.77 15.47
N SER A 261 -17.96 14.58 16.00
CA SER A 261 -18.17 14.72 17.44
C SER A 261 -18.66 13.46 18.16
N ASP A 262 -19.21 12.50 17.40
CA ASP A 262 -19.71 11.21 17.87
C ASP A 262 -18.69 10.07 17.68
N SER A 263 -17.49 10.39 17.16
CA SER A 263 -16.41 9.42 17.00
C SER A 263 -15.59 9.29 18.28
N TYR A 264 -15.26 8.04 18.62
CA TYR A 264 -14.30 7.76 19.68
C TYR A 264 -12.89 8.20 19.26
N ILE A 265 -12.11 8.72 20.20
CA ILE A 265 -10.72 9.13 19.99
C ILE A 265 -9.83 8.25 20.87
N PHE A 266 -8.98 7.45 20.24
CA PHE A 266 -8.04 6.59 20.92
C PHE A 266 -6.93 7.42 21.56
N THR A 267 -6.71 7.22 22.84
CA THR A 267 -5.66 7.91 23.60
C THR A 267 -4.29 7.34 23.26
N VAL A 268 -3.37 8.20 22.85
CA VAL A 268 -1.96 7.88 22.57
C VAL A 268 -1.09 8.80 23.41
N ASP A 269 -0.63 8.36 24.57
CA ASP A 269 0.23 9.15 25.43
C ASP A 269 1.43 8.36 25.99
N ASN A 270 2.34 9.10 26.65
CA ASN A 270 3.57 8.53 27.19
C ASN A 270 3.35 7.64 28.41
N ASP A 271 2.37 7.96 29.23
CA ASP A 271 2.12 7.24 30.46
C ASP A 271 1.55 5.86 30.14
N LEU A 272 0.66 5.76 29.14
CA LEU A 272 0.19 4.48 28.62
C LEU A 272 1.31 3.71 27.92
N ALA A 273 2.18 4.37 27.13
CA ALA A 273 3.29 3.72 26.46
C ALA A 273 4.30 3.10 27.42
N ALA A 274 4.45 3.64 28.63
CA ALA A 274 5.30 3.05 29.67
C ALA A 274 4.76 1.71 30.18
N SER A 275 3.51 1.35 29.88
CA SER A 275 2.89 0.09 30.27
C SER A 275 3.11 -1.06 29.27
N ASP A 276 3.75 -0.83 28.11
CA ASP A 276 4.01 -1.88 27.11
C ASP A 276 4.73 -3.11 27.70
N ASP A 277 5.65 -2.89 28.65
CA ASP A 277 6.37 -3.96 29.35
C ASP A 277 5.50 -4.70 30.39
N GLN A 278 4.29 -4.20 30.65
CA GLN A 278 3.36 -4.79 31.64
C GLN A 278 2.35 -5.75 31.00
N LEU A 279 2.33 -5.88 29.66
CA LEU A 279 1.48 -6.87 29.01
C LEU A 279 1.90 -8.29 29.39
N GLU A 280 0.96 -9.05 29.94
CA GLU A 280 1.20 -10.39 30.45
C GLU A 280 0.82 -11.47 29.43
N ILE A 281 1.55 -12.58 29.39
CA ILE A 281 1.17 -13.76 28.59
C ILE A 281 -0.21 -14.23 29.04
N ASN A 282 -1.06 -14.58 28.08
CA ASN A 282 -2.49 -14.89 28.23
C ASN A 282 -3.39 -13.71 28.62
N GLN A 283 -2.88 -12.48 28.73
CA GLN A 283 -3.74 -11.31 28.85
C GLN A 283 -4.66 -11.22 27.63
N THR A 284 -5.95 -11.01 27.87
CA THR A 284 -6.92 -10.83 26.78
C THR A 284 -6.73 -9.49 26.10
N VAL A 285 -6.76 -9.50 24.76
CA VAL A 285 -6.71 -8.32 23.91
C VAL A 285 -7.77 -8.42 22.83
N TYR A 286 -8.24 -7.26 22.36
CA TYR A 286 -9.29 -7.12 21.36
C TYR A 286 -8.80 -6.30 20.21
N MET A 287 -9.29 -6.58 19.02
CA MET A 287 -9.01 -5.79 17.81
C MET A 287 -10.33 -5.36 17.17
N ILE A 288 -10.42 -4.07 16.83
CA ILE A 288 -11.56 -3.50 16.12
C ILE A 288 -11.10 -3.08 14.73
N GLY A 289 -11.70 -3.64 13.68
CA GLY A 289 -11.22 -3.34 12.33
C GLY A 289 -12.05 -3.96 11.23
N TYR A 290 -11.53 -3.86 10.00
CA TYR A 290 -12.21 -4.29 8.80
C TYR A 290 -11.46 -5.45 8.13
N ASN A 291 -11.56 -6.65 8.72
CA ASN A 291 -11.02 -7.88 8.12
C ASN A 291 -11.62 -8.08 6.71
N ASN A 292 -10.76 -8.36 5.74
CA ASN A 292 -11.11 -8.49 4.33
C ASN A 292 -11.83 -7.24 3.74
N GLY A 293 -11.59 -6.06 4.33
CA GLY A 293 -12.08 -4.77 3.85
C GLY A 293 -13.60 -4.75 3.66
N VAL A 294 -14.05 -4.18 2.54
CA VAL A 294 -15.49 -4.07 2.21
C VAL A 294 -16.18 -5.43 2.14
N VAL A 295 -15.47 -6.48 1.72
CA VAL A 295 -16.07 -7.80 1.43
C VAL A 295 -16.75 -8.40 2.66
N LEU A 296 -16.08 -8.41 3.82
CA LEU A 296 -16.67 -8.91 5.06
C LEU A 296 -17.39 -7.83 5.87
N ALA A 297 -17.05 -6.55 5.65
CA ALA A 297 -17.67 -5.47 6.38
C ALA A 297 -19.10 -5.17 5.93
N LYS A 298 -19.44 -5.48 4.67
CA LYS A 298 -20.72 -5.11 4.06
C LYS A 298 -21.88 -5.89 4.66
N THR A 299 -22.88 -5.15 5.16
CA THR A 299 -24.16 -5.67 5.67
C THR A 299 -25.33 -4.93 5.01
N ASP A 300 -26.57 -5.37 5.26
CA ASP A 300 -27.77 -4.68 4.81
C ASP A 300 -27.90 -3.25 5.38
N ASN A 301 -27.21 -2.98 6.50
CA ASN A 301 -27.24 -1.69 7.21
C ASN A 301 -25.90 -0.93 7.09
N GLY A 302 -25.20 -1.05 5.97
CA GLY A 302 -23.89 -0.45 5.73
C GLY A 302 -22.73 -1.34 6.18
N ILE A 303 -21.50 -0.81 6.11
CA ILE A 303 -20.31 -1.53 6.58
C ILE A 303 -20.27 -1.58 8.10
N ARG A 304 -19.73 -2.67 8.65
CA ARG A 304 -19.55 -2.88 10.09
C ARG A 304 -18.13 -3.30 10.42
N ALA A 305 -17.52 -2.61 11.38
CA ALA A 305 -16.26 -3.04 11.95
C ALA A 305 -16.45 -4.38 12.68
N GLN A 306 -15.51 -5.31 12.49
CA GLN A 306 -15.47 -6.55 13.23
C GLN A 306 -14.75 -6.35 14.56
N PHE A 307 -15.19 -7.10 15.56
CA PHE A 307 -14.57 -7.16 16.88
C PHE A 307 -14.05 -8.58 17.10
N THR A 308 -12.74 -8.72 17.19
CA THR A 308 -12.07 -10.01 17.36
C THR A 308 -11.23 -10.01 18.61
N SER A 309 -11.08 -11.16 19.26
CA SER A 309 -10.33 -11.32 20.51
C SER A 309 -9.26 -12.40 20.41
N GLY A 310 -8.26 -12.25 21.23
CA GLY A 310 -7.20 -13.23 21.43
C GLY A 310 -6.44 -12.94 22.71
N THR A 311 -5.26 -13.51 22.84
CA THR A 311 -4.41 -13.30 24.01
C THR A 311 -2.98 -12.97 23.58
N ILE A 312 -2.25 -12.28 24.44
CA ILE A 312 -0.81 -12.09 24.28
C ILE A 312 -0.12 -13.46 24.33
N THR A 313 0.65 -13.79 23.30
CA THR A 313 1.28 -15.10 23.12
C THR A 313 2.79 -15.10 23.38
N GLN A 314 3.41 -13.93 23.42
CA GLN A 314 4.83 -13.74 23.71
C GLN A 314 5.02 -12.45 24.50
N GLN A 315 5.98 -12.45 25.47
CA GLN A 315 6.37 -11.23 26.16
C GLN A 315 6.82 -10.18 25.13
N PRO A 316 6.29 -8.95 25.17
CA PRO A 316 6.70 -7.89 24.26
C PRO A 316 8.21 -7.61 24.35
N ASP A 317 8.84 -7.31 23.22
CA ASP A 317 10.28 -7.04 23.09
C ASP A 317 10.59 -5.57 22.74
N GLY A 318 9.58 -4.68 22.86
CA GLY A 318 9.65 -3.27 22.47
C GLY A 318 9.67 -3.04 20.96
N LYS A 319 9.72 -4.13 20.15
CA LYS A 319 9.66 -4.04 18.67
C LYS A 319 8.29 -4.42 18.15
N ARG A 320 7.65 -5.40 18.76
CA ARG A 320 6.34 -5.93 18.39
C ARG A 320 5.62 -6.53 19.59
N VAL A 321 4.30 -6.56 19.52
CA VAL A 321 3.42 -7.32 20.40
C VAL A 321 2.90 -8.51 19.61
N MET A 322 3.02 -9.74 20.14
CA MET A 322 2.51 -10.95 19.49
C MET A 322 1.25 -11.42 20.21
N TYR A 323 0.22 -11.73 19.44
CA TYR A 323 -1.08 -12.18 19.96
C TYR A 323 -1.76 -13.19 19.02
N SER A 324 -2.78 -13.88 19.55
CA SER A 324 -3.56 -14.88 18.83
C SER A 324 -4.85 -14.32 18.19
N ILE A 325 -5.03 -13.00 18.09
CA ILE A 325 -6.20 -12.41 17.43
C ILE A 325 -6.19 -12.79 15.95
N PRO A 326 -7.27 -13.33 15.38
CA PRO A 326 -7.37 -13.58 13.94
C PRO A 326 -7.20 -12.28 13.13
N SER A 327 -6.31 -12.29 12.14
CA SER A 327 -6.00 -11.15 11.27
C SER A 327 -6.08 -11.58 9.82
N MET A 328 -6.69 -10.72 8.98
CA MET A 328 -6.86 -10.92 7.54
C MET A 328 -6.46 -9.63 6.78
N PRO A 329 -6.20 -9.69 5.47
CA PRO A 329 -6.05 -8.48 4.65
C PRO A 329 -7.19 -7.49 4.94
N GLY A 330 -6.87 -6.20 5.10
CA GLY A 330 -7.82 -5.16 5.52
C GLY A 330 -7.82 -4.86 7.02
N SER A 331 -7.40 -5.79 7.90
CA SER A 331 -7.22 -5.51 9.33
C SER A 331 -5.94 -4.72 9.64
N SER A 332 -5.04 -4.55 8.69
CA SER A 332 -3.84 -3.72 8.83
C SER A 332 -4.22 -2.30 9.24
N GLY A 333 -3.59 -1.78 10.31
CA GLY A 333 -3.90 -0.48 10.90
C GLY A 333 -5.01 -0.49 11.96
N SER A 334 -5.58 -1.66 12.29
CA SER A 334 -6.58 -1.78 13.36
C SER A 334 -5.99 -1.47 14.73
N PRO A 335 -6.69 -0.75 15.62
CA PRO A 335 -6.33 -0.63 17.01
C PRO A 335 -6.49 -1.99 17.71
N VAL A 336 -5.50 -2.34 18.52
CA VAL A 336 -5.54 -3.46 19.45
C VAL A 336 -5.60 -2.87 20.85
N VAL A 337 -6.62 -3.26 21.63
CA VAL A 337 -6.88 -2.73 22.98
C VAL A 337 -6.88 -3.85 24.02
N ASP A 338 -6.59 -3.52 25.27
CA ASP A 338 -6.68 -4.44 26.39
C ASP A 338 -8.12 -4.58 26.90
N ASP A 339 -8.31 -5.29 28.01
CA ASP A 339 -9.60 -5.51 28.67
C ASP A 339 -10.13 -4.29 29.47
N HIS A 340 -9.43 -3.15 29.39
CA HIS A 340 -9.89 -1.85 29.88
C HIS A 340 -10.29 -0.91 28.72
N GLY A 341 -10.08 -1.31 27.46
CA GLY A 341 -10.24 -0.48 26.28
C GLY A 341 -9.06 0.46 26.04
N GLN A 342 -7.89 0.18 26.62
CA GLN A 342 -6.70 1.00 26.40
C GLN A 342 -5.92 0.48 25.19
N LEU A 343 -5.49 1.41 24.30
CA LEU A 343 -4.71 1.08 23.14
C LEU A 343 -3.35 0.48 23.56
N VAL A 344 -3.03 -0.71 23.07
CA VAL A 344 -1.76 -1.40 23.33
C VAL A 344 -0.92 -1.59 22.08
N ALA A 345 -1.54 -1.67 20.89
CA ALA A 345 -0.82 -1.84 19.64
C ALA A 345 -1.65 -1.43 18.42
N VAL A 346 -0.96 -1.31 17.27
CA VAL A 346 -1.57 -1.24 15.93
C VAL A 346 -1.26 -2.52 15.19
N ASN A 347 -2.29 -3.25 14.76
CA ASN A 347 -2.13 -4.50 13.99
C ASN A 347 -1.44 -4.21 12.65
N PHE A 348 -0.38 -4.98 12.27
CA PHE A 348 0.35 -4.69 11.04
C PHE A 348 0.71 -5.90 10.19
N ALA A 349 0.85 -7.08 10.76
CA ALA A 349 1.32 -8.25 10.04
C ALA A 349 0.72 -9.54 10.56
N LYS A 350 0.70 -10.54 9.68
CA LYS A 350 0.38 -11.93 9.97
C LYS A 350 1.66 -12.76 9.84
N SER A 351 1.83 -13.77 10.68
CA SER A 351 2.91 -14.74 10.51
C SER A 351 2.60 -15.66 9.33
N ASP A 352 3.52 -15.74 8.38
CA ASP A 352 3.40 -16.68 7.25
C ASP A 352 3.28 -18.11 7.74
N GLY A 353 2.23 -18.81 7.29
CA GLY A 353 1.98 -20.21 7.62
C GLY A 353 1.31 -20.47 8.97
N SER A 354 0.87 -19.43 9.72
CA SER A 354 0.12 -19.58 10.97
C SER A 354 -1.01 -18.58 11.08
N ASP A 355 -2.23 -19.07 11.34
CA ASP A 355 -3.39 -18.24 11.63
C ASP A 355 -3.44 -17.76 13.11
N ASN A 356 -2.56 -18.30 13.96
CA ASN A 356 -2.60 -18.11 15.42
C ASN A 356 -1.54 -17.16 15.96
N PHE A 357 -0.67 -16.60 15.10
CA PHE A 357 0.35 -15.65 15.50
C PHE A 357 0.33 -14.43 14.61
N ASN A 358 -0.12 -13.32 15.20
CA ASN A 358 -0.21 -12.03 14.54
C ASN A 358 0.56 -10.99 15.34
N PHE A 359 0.90 -9.88 14.70
CA PHE A 359 1.79 -8.87 15.27
C PHE A 359 1.16 -7.50 15.27
N GLY A 360 1.40 -6.75 16.34
CA GLY A 360 1.08 -5.35 16.48
C GLY A 360 2.33 -4.51 16.75
N ILE A 361 2.29 -3.26 16.31
CA ILE A 361 3.30 -2.25 16.61
C ILE A 361 2.99 -1.71 18.01
N PRO A 362 3.92 -1.81 18.99
CA PRO A 362 3.69 -1.39 20.39
C PRO A 362 3.40 0.10 20.52
N LEU A 363 2.67 0.48 21.55
CA LEU A 363 2.28 1.87 21.81
C LEU A 363 3.49 2.81 21.95
N MET A 364 4.61 2.37 22.53
CA MET A 364 5.84 3.17 22.61
C MET A 364 6.36 3.60 21.23
N ARG A 365 6.28 2.73 20.21
CA ARG A 365 6.68 3.06 18.84
C ARG A 365 5.70 4.02 18.19
N ILE A 366 4.41 3.87 18.49
CA ILE A 366 3.36 4.80 18.02
C ILE A 366 3.64 6.21 18.57
N VAL A 367 3.87 6.32 19.87
CA VAL A 367 4.21 7.61 20.53
C VAL A 367 5.48 8.22 19.93
N THR A 368 6.50 7.39 19.69
CA THR A 368 7.76 7.85 19.06
C THR A 368 7.51 8.36 17.63
N PHE A 369 6.68 7.68 16.85
CA PHE A 369 6.32 8.09 15.50
C PHE A 369 5.54 9.41 15.47
N LEU A 370 4.70 9.69 16.46
CA LEU A 370 3.86 10.89 16.50
C LEU A 370 4.59 12.16 17.00
N ARG A 371 5.76 12.03 17.61
CA ARG A 371 6.66 13.14 17.98
C ARG A 371 7.40 13.67 16.76
#